data_cbb9ac4830b1d0d5b566885b5bc53879
#
_entry.id   cbb9ac4830b1d0d5b566885b5bc53879
#
_cell.length_a   1.000
_cell.length_b   1.000
_cell.length_c   1.000
_cell.angle_alpha   90.00
_cell.angle_beta   90.00
_cell.angle_gamma   90.00
#
_symmetry.space_group_name_H-M   'P 1'
#
loop_
_entity.id
_entity.type
_entity.pdbx_description
1 polymer ?
#
loop_
_entity_poly.entity_id
_entity_poly.type
_entity_poly.pdbx_seq_one_letter_code
_entity_poly.pdbx_strand_id
1 'polypeptide(L)'
;MYKMGWCYFNLGEPKKALAQFEKVIREADKGTDKRRTDMRKEALKDLVKAYSMWDAAKPGNARKYFKGFAADDAEVDSMMERLARLYQENGKIDESNFVYNQLIAANPGKFKIVGYQHEIMLNTETLSNPTALAEDIQRTVAIFVKARDEKYEGATPEAVKAENDKLEQYVSDTGKWYHMTYQNTKNPLYYSLAFEIYRTYLNNFPTATDNYDVMYYYADMAYFRKNYAEAAKGYERVLDINENGEFSKDAAHGAVLAYDQLMGENNTDKEACPDIPVTPEAAPGEEQTYPEYPIADCRLKFIEASKRYAKIDQSAEFANNSTY
;
A
#
# COMPACT_ATOMS: atom_id res chain seq x y z
N MET A 1 21.44 10.41 -42.38
CA MET A 1 21.32 9.36 -41.33
C MET A 1 20.11 9.59 -40.42
N TYR A 2 20.01 10.69 -39.69
CA TYR A 2 18.90 10.92 -38.71
C TYR A 2 17.51 10.87 -39.37
N LYS A 3 17.27 11.67 -40.43
CA LYS A 3 16.00 11.61 -41.19
C LYS A 3 15.69 10.23 -41.77
N MET A 4 16.70 9.47 -42.12
CA MET A 4 16.57 8.10 -42.67
C MET A 4 16.12 7.12 -41.57
N GLY A 5 16.59 7.33 -40.32
CA GLY A 5 16.09 6.58 -39.17
C GLY A 5 14.58 6.72 -39.00
N TRP A 6 14.08 7.97 -39.06
CA TRP A 6 12.66 8.28 -38.99
C TRP A 6 11.86 7.74 -40.20
N CYS A 7 12.43 7.75 -41.39
CA CYS A 7 11.77 7.11 -42.54
C CYS A 7 11.57 5.62 -42.31
N TYR A 8 12.60 4.90 -41.86
CA TYR A 8 12.45 3.48 -41.50
C TYR A 8 11.50 3.22 -40.36
N PHE A 9 11.52 4.08 -39.32
CA PHE A 9 10.60 3.99 -38.22
C PHE A 9 9.13 4.09 -38.68
N ASN A 10 8.83 5.10 -39.51
CA ASN A 10 7.48 5.30 -40.06
C ASN A 10 7.04 4.23 -41.06
N LEU A 11 7.97 3.53 -41.66
CA LEU A 11 7.70 2.38 -42.51
C LEU A 11 7.49 1.07 -41.74
N GLY A 12 7.53 1.11 -40.38
CA GLY A 12 7.41 -0.10 -39.57
C GLY A 12 8.63 -1.01 -39.61
N GLU A 13 9.81 -0.46 -39.93
CA GLU A 13 11.08 -1.17 -39.98
C GLU A 13 12.02 -0.80 -38.82
N PRO A 14 11.64 -1.10 -37.53
CA PRO A 14 12.35 -0.60 -36.36
C PRO A 14 13.81 -1.06 -36.30
N LYS A 15 14.14 -2.25 -36.77
CA LYS A 15 15.53 -2.74 -36.83
C LYS A 15 16.42 -1.88 -37.75
N LYS A 16 15.90 -1.41 -38.89
CA LYS A 16 16.63 -0.50 -39.78
C LYS A 16 16.70 0.92 -39.16
N ALA A 17 15.65 1.36 -38.50
CA ALA A 17 15.64 2.63 -37.77
C ALA A 17 16.72 2.64 -36.67
N LEU A 18 16.81 1.59 -35.85
CA LEU A 18 17.85 1.41 -34.84
C LEU A 18 19.24 1.57 -35.43
N ALA A 19 19.55 0.86 -36.53
CA ALA A 19 20.87 0.93 -37.20
C ALA A 19 21.22 2.35 -37.68
N GLN A 20 20.24 3.19 -38.01
CA GLN A 20 20.49 4.58 -38.40
C GLN A 20 20.70 5.47 -37.16
N PHE A 21 19.92 5.31 -36.11
CA PHE A 21 20.11 6.07 -34.88
C PHE A 21 21.43 5.73 -34.17
N GLU A 22 21.87 4.46 -34.20
CA GLU A 22 23.19 4.02 -33.74
C GLU A 22 24.32 4.76 -34.48
N LYS A 23 24.23 4.86 -35.81
CA LYS A 23 25.22 5.61 -36.61
C LYS A 23 25.24 7.10 -36.24
N VAL A 24 24.07 7.70 -35.99
CA VAL A 24 23.99 9.11 -35.57
C VAL A 24 24.68 9.33 -34.23
N ILE A 25 24.43 8.46 -33.26
CA ILE A 25 25.05 8.52 -31.93
C ILE A 25 26.58 8.41 -32.07
N ARG A 26 27.07 7.39 -32.77
CA ARG A 26 28.52 7.18 -32.96
C ARG A 26 29.20 8.33 -33.69
N GLU A 27 28.54 8.98 -34.67
CA GLU A 27 29.07 10.18 -35.33
C GLU A 27 29.03 11.42 -34.40
N ALA A 28 28.01 11.55 -33.57
CA ALA A 28 27.93 12.63 -32.60
C ALA A 28 29.02 12.52 -31.53
N ASP A 29 29.36 11.33 -31.09
CA ASP A 29 30.40 11.07 -30.10
C ASP A 29 31.83 11.48 -30.57
N LYS A 30 32.03 11.74 -31.84
CA LYS A 30 33.32 12.20 -32.39
C LYS A 30 33.62 13.68 -32.11
N GLY A 31 32.70 14.43 -31.47
CA GLY A 31 32.90 15.82 -31.14
C GLY A 31 32.01 16.29 -30.00
N THR A 32 32.38 17.44 -29.43
CA THR A 32 31.76 17.97 -28.20
C THR A 32 31.00 19.28 -28.40
N ASP A 33 30.86 19.72 -29.65
CA ASP A 33 30.10 20.93 -29.95
C ASP A 33 28.60 20.76 -29.61
N LYS A 34 27.92 21.87 -29.30
CA LYS A 34 26.52 21.87 -28.86
C LYS A 34 25.59 21.13 -29.84
N ARG A 35 25.77 21.31 -31.13
CA ARG A 35 24.90 20.67 -32.14
C ARG A 35 25.02 19.15 -32.13
N ARG A 36 26.22 18.61 -31.96
CA ARG A 36 26.46 17.16 -31.85
C ARG A 36 25.89 16.63 -30.55
N THR A 37 26.08 17.33 -29.43
CA THR A 37 25.52 16.96 -28.13
C THR A 37 23.99 16.88 -28.19
N ASP A 38 23.32 17.87 -28.76
CA ASP A 38 21.86 17.89 -28.89
C ASP A 38 21.38 16.75 -29.83
N MET A 39 22.09 16.54 -30.95
CA MET A 39 21.76 15.45 -31.90
C MET A 39 21.93 14.07 -31.24
N ARG A 40 22.96 13.87 -30.41
CA ARG A 40 23.16 12.64 -29.65
C ARG A 40 22.00 12.36 -28.71
N LYS A 41 21.60 13.37 -27.93
CA LYS A 41 20.47 13.24 -26.99
C LYS A 41 19.17 12.85 -27.70
N GLU A 42 18.86 13.50 -28.81
CA GLU A 42 17.67 13.15 -29.59
C GLU A 42 17.77 11.75 -30.21
N ALA A 43 18.93 11.38 -30.76
CA ALA A 43 19.13 10.07 -31.33
C ALA A 43 19.04 8.93 -30.28
N LEU A 44 19.48 9.16 -29.03
CA LEU A 44 19.30 8.22 -27.93
C LEU A 44 17.81 8.02 -27.59
N LYS A 45 17.04 9.10 -27.53
CA LYS A 45 15.59 9.01 -27.30
C LYS A 45 14.88 8.21 -28.39
N ASP A 46 15.25 8.44 -29.64
CA ASP A 46 14.67 7.78 -30.81
C ASP A 46 15.13 6.32 -30.94
N LEU A 47 16.35 6.03 -30.49
CA LEU A 47 16.87 4.66 -30.37
C LEU A 47 16.00 3.85 -29.41
N VAL A 48 15.67 4.40 -28.22
CA VAL A 48 14.79 3.74 -27.25
C VAL A 48 13.40 3.52 -27.83
N LYS A 49 12.86 4.54 -28.55
CA LYS A 49 11.56 4.44 -29.19
C LYS A 49 11.53 3.36 -30.28
N ALA A 50 12.56 3.28 -31.12
CA ALA A 50 12.67 2.23 -32.13
C ALA A 50 12.84 0.84 -31.49
N TYR A 51 13.56 0.75 -30.35
CA TYR A 51 13.69 -0.48 -29.59
C TYR A 51 12.36 -0.98 -29.04
N SER A 52 11.52 -0.10 -28.48
CA SER A 52 10.21 -0.47 -27.93
C SER A 52 9.22 -0.99 -28.97
N MET A 53 9.41 -0.60 -30.24
CA MET A 53 8.55 -1.02 -31.36
C MET A 53 9.06 -2.27 -32.07
N TRP A 54 10.26 -2.74 -31.75
CA TRP A 54 10.84 -3.94 -32.40
C TRP A 54 10.44 -5.21 -31.62
N ASP A 55 9.51 -6.00 -32.14
CA ASP A 55 8.97 -7.18 -31.47
C ASP A 55 10.01 -8.26 -31.14
N ALA A 56 11.11 -8.33 -31.91
CA ALA A 56 12.22 -9.23 -31.60
C ALA A 56 13.16 -8.71 -30.51
N ALA A 57 13.03 -7.45 -30.11
CA ALA A 57 13.80 -6.87 -29.00
C ALA A 57 13.20 -7.30 -27.66
N LYS A 58 13.96 -8.06 -26.89
CA LYS A 58 13.51 -8.53 -25.58
C LYS A 58 13.88 -7.52 -24.49
N PRO A 59 12.95 -7.21 -23.57
CA PRO A 59 13.22 -6.30 -22.44
C PRO A 59 14.47 -6.68 -21.65
N GLY A 60 14.73 -7.98 -21.48
CA GLY A 60 15.91 -8.50 -20.77
C GLY A 60 17.26 -8.16 -21.39
N ASN A 61 17.30 -7.83 -22.68
CA ASN A 61 18.51 -7.44 -23.38
C ASN A 61 18.72 -5.92 -23.43
N ALA A 62 17.70 -5.13 -23.10
CA ALA A 62 17.70 -3.69 -23.29
C ALA A 62 18.85 -3.00 -22.54
N ARG A 63 19.05 -3.31 -21.25
CA ARG A 63 20.11 -2.70 -20.45
C ARG A 63 21.50 -2.94 -21.04
N LYS A 64 21.78 -4.17 -21.46
CA LYS A 64 23.06 -4.51 -22.11
C LYS A 64 23.24 -3.78 -23.44
N TYR A 65 22.16 -3.68 -24.22
CA TYR A 65 22.18 -2.99 -25.52
C TYR A 65 22.42 -1.48 -25.32
N PHE A 66 21.70 -0.83 -24.39
CA PHE A 66 21.84 0.61 -24.15
C PHE A 66 23.21 0.99 -23.57
N LYS A 67 23.83 0.11 -22.77
CA LYS A 67 25.21 0.33 -22.29
C LYS A 67 26.21 0.54 -23.43
N GLY A 68 25.94 0.06 -24.63
CA GLY A 68 26.81 0.29 -25.79
C GLY A 68 26.76 1.71 -26.38
N PHE A 69 25.84 2.56 -25.89
CA PHE A 69 25.61 3.92 -26.39
C PHE A 69 25.56 4.98 -25.30
N ALA A 70 25.27 4.59 -24.07
CA ALA A 70 25.20 5.48 -22.93
C ALA A 70 26.60 5.90 -22.45
N ALA A 71 26.71 7.11 -21.91
CA ALA A 71 27.96 7.62 -21.37
C ALA A 71 28.28 7.01 -19.99
N ASP A 72 27.25 6.70 -19.21
CA ASP A 72 27.35 6.16 -17.86
C ASP A 72 26.10 5.35 -17.48
N ASP A 73 26.10 4.76 -16.29
CA ASP A 73 24.97 3.97 -15.78
C ASP A 73 23.72 4.84 -15.51
N ALA A 74 23.86 6.13 -15.24
CA ALA A 74 22.73 7.05 -15.04
C ALA A 74 21.99 7.30 -16.38
N GLU A 75 22.74 7.47 -17.48
CA GLU A 75 22.15 7.57 -18.83
C GLU A 75 21.48 6.25 -19.24
N VAL A 76 22.07 5.09 -18.89
CA VAL A 76 21.41 3.77 -19.09
C VAL A 76 20.10 3.71 -18.33
N ASP A 77 20.08 4.10 -17.06
CA ASP A 77 18.84 4.10 -16.27
C ASP A 77 17.77 5.01 -16.90
N SER A 78 18.15 6.21 -17.36
CA SER A 78 17.23 7.13 -18.05
C SER A 78 16.65 6.52 -19.34
N MET A 79 17.47 5.79 -20.10
CA MET A 79 17.01 5.07 -21.30
C MET A 79 16.05 3.92 -20.92
N MET A 80 16.33 3.20 -19.83
CA MET A 80 15.46 2.12 -19.33
C MET A 80 14.13 2.67 -18.80
N GLU A 81 14.14 3.78 -18.04
CA GLU A 81 12.93 4.48 -17.61
C GLU A 81 12.04 4.87 -18.78
N ARG A 82 12.66 5.46 -19.82
CA ARG A 82 11.94 5.80 -21.05
C ARG A 82 11.36 4.56 -21.74
N LEU A 83 12.10 3.46 -21.79
CA LEU A 83 11.64 2.21 -22.39
C LEU A 83 10.42 1.65 -21.62
N ALA A 84 10.47 1.64 -20.28
CA ALA A 84 9.38 1.18 -19.46
C ALA A 84 8.08 1.97 -19.72
N ARG A 85 8.18 3.32 -19.77
CA ARG A 85 7.03 4.17 -20.11
C ARG A 85 6.50 3.93 -21.52
N LEU A 86 7.38 3.77 -22.51
CA LEU A 86 6.95 3.45 -23.88
C LEU A 86 6.23 2.10 -23.97
N TYR A 87 6.66 1.10 -23.20
CA TYR A 87 5.93 -0.16 -23.10
C TYR A 87 4.56 0.03 -22.47
N GLN A 88 4.47 0.80 -21.38
CA GLN A 88 3.21 1.14 -20.72
C GLN A 88 2.24 1.86 -21.68
N GLU A 89 2.71 2.92 -22.36
CA GLU A 89 1.94 3.68 -23.36
C GLU A 89 1.42 2.81 -24.52
N ASN A 90 2.13 1.73 -24.85
CA ASN A 90 1.77 0.79 -25.92
C ASN A 90 1.01 -0.46 -25.38
N GLY A 91 0.60 -0.47 -24.11
CA GLY A 91 -0.13 -1.58 -23.51
C GLY A 91 0.69 -2.84 -23.26
N LYS A 92 2.02 -2.77 -23.40
CA LYS A 92 2.97 -3.86 -23.10
C LYS A 92 3.32 -3.84 -21.60
N ILE A 93 2.32 -4.15 -20.76
CA ILE A 93 2.41 -3.97 -19.31
C ILE A 93 3.45 -4.91 -18.68
N ASP A 94 3.50 -6.17 -19.10
CA ASP A 94 4.47 -7.13 -18.57
C ASP A 94 5.92 -6.73 -18.89
N GLU A 95 6.17 -6.22 -20.10
CA GLU A 95 7.47 -5.71 -20.49
C GLU A 95 7.85 -4.45 -19.71
N SER A 96 6.89 -3.55 -19.46
CA SER A 96 7.07 -2.36 -18.63
C SER A 96 7.49 -2.77 -17.22
N ASN A 97 6.71 -3.64 -16.59
CA ASN A 97 6.99 -4.14 -15.23
C ASN A 97 8.33 -4.85 -15.15
N PHE A 98 8.69 -5.63 -16.18
CA PHE A 98 9.98 -6.28 -16.24
C PHE A 98 11.14 -5.27 -16.25
N VAL A 99 11.02 -4.18 -17.04
CA VAL A 99 12.03 -3.13 -17.11
C VAL A 99 12.14 -2.35 -15.80
N TYR A 100 11.02 -2.00 -15.16
CA TYR A 100 11.04 -1.36 -13.83
C TYR A 100 11.68 -2.26 -12.77
N ASN A 101 11.42 -3.56 -12.77
CA ASN A 101 12.10 -4.51 -11.87
C ASN A 101 13.60 -4.55 -12.09
N GLN A 102 14.08 -4.44 -13.34
CA GLN A 102 15.51 -4.32 -13.63
C GLN A 102 16.10 -3.01 -13.08
N LEU A 103 15.36 -1.91 -13.16
CA LEU A 103 15.77 -0.61 -12.59
C LEU A 103 15.86 -0.67 -11.06
N ILE A 104 14.89 -1.30 -10.40
CA ILE A 104 14.91 -1.53 -8.94
C ILE A 104 16.16 -2.33 -8.55
N ALA A 105 16.40 -3.45 -9.24
CA ALA A 105 17.55 -4.32 -8.97
C ALA A 105 18.91 -3.64 -9.22
N ALA A 106 18.98 -2.69 -10.17
CA ALA A 106 20.19 -1.96 -10.50
C ALA A 106 20.48 -0.76 -9.57
N ASN A 107 19.53 -0.36 -8.74
CA ASN A 107 19.64 0.84 -7.90
C ASN A 107 19.35 0.54 -6.41
N PRO A 108 20.01 -0.48 -5.81
CA PRO A 108 19.80 -0.77 -4.40
C PRO A 108 20.21 0.42 -3.54
N GLY A 109 19.42 0.74 -2.51
CA GLY A 109 19.70 1.86 -1.62
C GLY A 109 19.44 3.27 -2.17
N LYS A 110 18.82 3.40 -3.34
CA LYS A 110 18.41 4.69 -3.91
C LYS A 110 16.90 4.88 -3.78
N PHE A 111 16.47 6.04 -3.31
CA PHE A 111 15.05 6.34 -3.08
C PHE A 111 14.18 6.26 -4.34
N LYS A 112 14.76 6.52 -5.52
CA LYS A 112 14.05 6.42 -6.81
C LYS A 112 13.40 5.05 -7.08
N ILE A 113 13.84 3.97 -6.40
CA ILE A 113 13.20 2.64 -6.54
C ILE A 113 11.74 2.63 -6.07
N VAL A 114 11.38 3.52 -5.15
CA VAL A 114 9.98 3.68 -4.70
C VAL A 114 9.10 4.10 -5.88
N GLY A 115 9.55 5.09 -6.64
CA GLY A 115 8.85 5.53 -7.85
C GLY A 115 8.71 4.42 -8.91
N TYR A 116 9.72 3.59 -9.08
CA TYR A 116 9.62 2.45 -10.02
C TYR A 116 8.61 1.39 -9.55
N GLN A 117 8.57 1.10 -8.25
CA GLN A 117 7.58 0.19 -7.71
C GLN A 117 6.16 0.79 -7.77
N HIS A 118 6.04 2.11 -7.59
CA HIS A 118 4.77 2.83 -7.78
C HIS A 118 4.25 2.67 -9.21
N GLU A 119 5.12 2.82 -10.23
CA GLU A 119 4.74 2.60 -11.63
C GLU A 119 4.28 1.15 -11.90
N ILE A 120 4.93 0.14 -11.27
CA ILE A 120 4.48 -1.26 -11.35
C ILE A 120 3.08 -1.41 -10.75
N MET A 121 2.83 -0.80 -9.61
CA MET A 121 1.53 -0.82 -8.95
C MET A 121 0.43 -0.20 -9.84
N LEU A 122 0.69 0.97 -10.44
CA LEU A 122 -0.23 1.61 -11.39
C LEU A 122 -0.46 0.77 -12.65
N ASN A 123 0.57 0.10 -13.15
CA ASN A 123 0.44 -0.86 -14.26
C ASN A 123 -0.50 -2.02 -13.88
N THR A 124 -0.37 -2.56 -12.67
CA THR A 124 -1.20 -3.66 -12.16
C THR A 124 -2.66 -3.26 -12.02
N GLU A 125 -2.94 -2.00 -11.67
CA GLU A 125 -4.30 -1.45 -11.63
C GLU A 125 -5.01 -1.59 -13.00
N THR A 126 -4.28 -1.37 -14.11
CA THR A 126 -4.85 -1.49 -15.46
C THR A 126 -5.24 -2.92 -15.85
N LEU A 127 -4.70 -3.93 -15.18
CA LEU A 127 -4.96 -5.35 -15.46
C LEU A 127 -6.26 -5.88 -14.85
N SER A 128 -7.00 -5.04 -14.12
CA SER A 128 -8.28 -5.41 -13.47
C SER A 128 -8.16 -6.65 -12.56
N ASN A 129 -7.00 -6.85 -11.93
CA ASN A 129 -6.75 -7.90 -10.95
C ASN A 129 -6.63 -7.31 -9.55
N PRO A 130 -7.73 -7.27 -8.76
CA PRO A 130 -7.75 -6.60 -7.45
C PRO A 130 -6.80 -7.25 -6.44
N THR A 131 -6.57 -8.55 -6.52
CA THR A 131 -5.65 -9.25 -5.61
C THR A 131 -4.20 -8.84 -5.89
N ALA A 132 -3.79 -8.87 -7.15
CA ALA A 132 -2.44 -8.44 -7.54
C ALA A 132 -2.20 -6.96 -7.20
N LEU A 133 -3.21 -6.10 -7.37
CA LEU A 133 -3.11 -4.69 -7.00
C LEU A 133 -2.90 -4.53 -5.49
N ALA A 134 -3.64 -5.25 -4.66
CA ALA A 134 -3.47 -5.19 -3.21
C ALA A 134 -2.06 -5.65 -2.77
N GLU A 135 -1.51 -6.69 -3.40
CA GLU A 135 -0.14 -7.15 -3.16
C GLU A 135 0.90 -6.09 -3.56
N ASP A 136 0.71 -5.44 -4.71
CA ASP A 136 1.62 -4.40 -5.17
C ASP A 136 1.51 -3.12 -4.33
N ILE A 137 0.34 -2.77 -3.80
CA ILE A 137 0.18 -1.69 -2.82
C ILE A 137 1.01 -2.00 -1.57
N GLN A 138 0.85 -3.17 -0.98
CA GLN A 138 1.59 -3.57 0.22
C GLN A 138 3.11 -3.55 -0.03
N ARG A 139 3.54 -4.05 -1.18
CA ARG A 139 4.95 -4.04 -1.59
C ARG A 139 5.49 -2.62 -1.76
N THR A 140 4.72 -1.73 -2.40
CA THR A 140 5.11 -0.33 -2.61
C THR A 140 5.26 0.41 -1.29
N VAL A 141 4.29 0.25 -0.39
CA VAL A 141 4.35 0.83 0.97
C VAL A 141 5.55 0.28 1.74
N ALA A 142 5.81 -1.03 1.69
CA ALA A 142 6.95 -1.64 2.39
C ALA A 142 8.30 -1.12 1.87
N ILE A 143 8.44 -0.97 0.55
CA ILE A 143 9.65 -0.40 -0.07
C ILE A 143 9.81 1.08 0.32
N PHE A 144 8.73 1.85 0.31
CA PHE A 144 8.73 3.26 0.73
C PHE A 144 9.19 3.41 2.18
N VAL A 145 8.56 2.67 3.10
CA VAL A 145 8.88 2.70 4.53
C VAL A 145 10.35 2.35 4.76
N LYS A 146 10.82 1.26 4.15
CA LYS A 146 12.22 0.86 4.23
C LYS A 146 13.16 1.95 3.69
N ALA A 147 12.88 2.51 2.52
CA ALA A 147 13.72 3.54 1.90
C ALA A 147 13.77 4.84 2.71
N ARG A 148 12.66 5.18 3.37
CA ARG A 148 12.56 6.32 4.29
C ARG A 148 13.39 6.08 5.56
N ASP A 149 13.17 4.95 6.23
CA ASP A 149 13.73 4.66 7.55
C ASP A 149 15.23 4.37 7.49
N GLU A 150 15.69 3.68 6.45
CA GLU A 150 17.10 3.43 6.16
C GLU A 150 17.81 4.61 5.45
N LYS A 151 17.07 5.71 5.17
CA LYS A 151 17.59 6.94 4.55
C LYS A 151 18.33 6.68 3.24
N TYR A 152 17.66 6.05 2.30
CA TYR A 152 18.24 5.77 0.99
C TYR A 152 18.74 7.04 0.30
N GLU A 153 19.74 6.90 -0.57
CA GLU A 153 20.26 8.01 -1.39
C GLU A 153 19.11 8.70 -2.15
N GLY A 154 18.95 10.00 -1.94
CA GLY A 154 17.87 10.79 -2.52
C GLY A 154 16.58 10.85 -1.67
N ALA A 155 16.52 10.21 -0.49
CA ALA A 155 15.42 10.32 0.46
C ALA A 155 15.47 11.67 1.20
N THR A 156 15.35 12.79 0.45
CA THR A 156 15.22 14.11 1.08
C THR A 156 13.86 14.25 1.78
N PRO A 157 13.72 15.13 2.78
CA PRO A 157 12.44 15.36 3.45
C PRO A 157 11.30 15.68 2.48
N GLU A 158 11.58 16.46 1.44
CA GLU A 158 10.62 16.86 0.42
C GLU A 158 10.20 15.66 -0.47
N ALA A 159 11.17 14.83 -0.89
CA ALA A 159 10.89 13.65 -1.69
C ALA A 159 10.10 12.61 -0.89
N VAL A 160 10.47 12.40 0.37
CA VAL A 160 9.76 11.49 1.29
C VAL A 160 8.34 11.98 1.52
N LYS A 161 8.15 13.29 1.79
CA LYS A 161 6.81 13.86 1.98
C LYS A 161 5.95 13.72 0.73
N ALA A 162 6.48 14.05 -0.44
CA ALA A 162 5.74 13.98 -1.69
C ALA A 162 5.28 12.54 -2.02
N GLU A 163 6.11 11.54 -1.73
CA GLU A 163 5.75 10.15 -1.95
C GLU A 163 4.80 9.62 -0.87
N ASN A 164 4.99 10.04 0.40
CA ASN A 164 4.05 9.74 1.47
C ASN A 164 2.64 10.22 1.14
N ASP A 165 2.49 11.49 0.73
CA ASP A 165 1.19 12.09 0.45
C ASP A 165 0.47 11.35 -0.70
N LYS A 166 1.20 10.90 -1.74
CA LYS A 166 0.64 10.10 -2.83
C LYS A 166 0.18 8.72 -2.37
N LEU A 167 1.04 7.99 -1.65
CA LEU A 167 0.74 6.64 -1.19
C LEU A 167 -0.39 6.65 -0.16
N GLU A 168 -0.38 7.60 0.78
CA GLU A 168 -1.44 7.78 1.76
C GLU A 168 -2.81 7.88 1.08
N GLN A 169 -2.94 8.80 0.13
CA GLN A 169 -4.19 9.00 -0.60
C GLN A 169 -4.57 7.76 -1.41
N TYR A 170 -3.64 7.21 -2.19
CA TYR A 170 -3.93 6.05 -3.05
C TYR A 170 -4.38 4.83 -2.25
N VAL A 171 -3.71 4.54 -1.12
CA VAL A 171 -4.04 3.40 -0.25
C VAL A 171 -5.41 3.58 0.40
N SER A 172 -5.71 4.80 0.93
CA SER A 172 -7.01 5.13 1.51
C SER A 172 -8.13 4.97 0.49
N ASP A 173 -7.98 5.58 -0.69
CA ASP A 173 -9.00 5.55 -1.75
C ASP A 173 -9.26 4.12 -2.25
N THR A 174 -8.21 3.32 -2.43
CA THR A 174 -8.35 1.92 -2.85
C THR A 174 -9.06 1.08 -1.78
N GLY A 175 -8.72 1.27 -0.51
CA GLY A 175 -9.39 0.59 0.60
C GLY A 175 -10.88 0.91 0.66
N LYS A 176 -11.24 2.20 0.55
CA LYS A 176 -12.63 2.67 0.50
C LYS A 176 -13.37 2.12 -0.73
N TRP A 177 -12.71 2.07 -1.89
CA TRP A 177 -13.30 1.51 -3.10
C TRP A 177 -13.57 0.00 -2.98
N TYR A 178 -12.65 -0.77 -2.41
CA TYR A 178 -12.88 -2.20 -2.15
C TYR A 178 -14.03 -2.41 -1.16
N HIS A 179 -14.09 -1.61 -0.10
CA HIS A 179 -15.16 -1.68 0.89
C HIS A 179 -16.53 -1.39 0.26
N MET A 180 -16.64 -0.30 -0.50
CA MET A 180 -17.87 0.06 -1.24
C MET A 180 -18.25 -1.03 -2.25
N THR A 181 -17.28 -1.60 -2.96
CA THR A 181 -17.52 -2.68 -3.92
C THR A 181 -18.08 -3.92 -3.21
N TYR A 182 -17.54 -4.26 -2.03
CA TYR A 182 -18.11 -5.31 -1.20
C TYR A 182 -19.55 -5.00 -0.78
N GLN A 183 -19.81 -3.78 -0.32
CA GLN A 183 -21.17 -3.39 0.10
C GLN A 183 -22.19 -3.55 -1.05
N ASN A 184 -21.80 -3.25 -2.28
CA ASN A 184 -22.64 -3.34 -3.45
C ASN A 184 -22.80 -4.77 -4.00
N THR A 185 -21.71 -5.55 -4.01
CA THR A 185 -21.66 -6.87 -4.68
C THR A 185 -21.81 -8.04 -3.73
N LYS A 186 -21.56 -7.83 -2.42
CA LYS A 186 -21.42 -8.86 -1.39
C LYS A 186 -20.35 -9.91 -1.69
N ASN A 187 -19.41 -9.61 -2.60
CA ASN A 187 -18.31 -10.51 -2.93
C ASN A 187 -17.26 -10.50 -1.80
N PRO A 188 -17.03 -11.64 -1.11
CA PRO A 188 -16.15 -11.71 0.06
C PRO A 188 -14.68 -11.40 -0.26
N LEU A 189 -14.26 -11.49 -1.52
CA LEU A 189 -12.93 -11.10 -1.95
C LEU A 189 -12.68 -9.63 -1.61
N TYR A 190 -13.59 -8.73 -2.02
CA TYR A 190 -13.41 -7.29 -1.77
C TYR A 190 -13.46 -6.93 -0.29
N TYR A 191 -14.20 -7.69 0.51
CA TYR A 191 -14.16 -7.54 1.97
C TYR A 191 -12.75 -7.83 2.53
N SER A 192 -12.17 -8.96 2.10
CA SER A 192 -10.83 -9.34 2.57
C SER A 192 -9.76 -8.34 2.11
N LEU A 193 -9.83 -7.90 0.85
CA LEU A 193 -8.90 -6.92 0.31
C LEU A 193 -9.01 -5.55 1.02
N ALA A 194 -10.24 -5.06 1.25
CA ALA A 194 -10.46 -3.81 1.98
C ALA A 194 -9.83 -3.86 3.38
N PHE A 195 -10.05 -4.96 4.10
CA PHE A 195 -9.49 -5.16 5.44
C PHE A 195 -7.96 -5.11 5.44
N GLU A 196 -7.30 -5.80 4.51
CA GLU A 196 -5.85 -5.81 4.40
C GLU A 196 -5.27 -4.43 3.99
N ILE A 197 -5.96 -3.72 3.10
CA ILE A 197 -5.54 -2.37 2.67
C ILE A 197 -5.73 -1.35 3.81
N TYR A 198 -6.83 -1.40 4.54
CA TYR A 198 -7.03 -0.54 5.72
C TYR A 198 -5.98 -0.82 6.79
N ARG A 199 -5.64 -2.09 7.05
CA ARG A 199 -4.56 -2.46 7.96
C ARG A 199 -3.21 -1.91 7.50
N THR A 200 -2.91 -2.00 6.21
CA THR A 200 -1.69 -1.43 5.63
C THR A 200 -1.66 0.09 5.81
N TYR A 201 -2.77 0.76 5.56
CA TYR A 201 -2.91 2.20 5.76
C TYR A 201 -2.64 2.63 7.21
N LEU A 202 -3.38 2.05 8.14
CA LEU A 202 -3.32 2.42 9.56
C LEU A 202 -1.95 2.18 10.19
N ASN A 203 -1.25 1.13 9.75
CA ASN A 203 0.08 0.81 10.26
C ASN A 203 1.18 1.72 9.72
N ASN A 204 1.01 2.29 8.53
CA ASN A 204 2.09 3.01 7.85
C ASN A 204 1.87 4.53 7.76
N PHE A 205 0.63 5.00 7.95
CA PHE A 205 0.25 6.41 7.89
C PHE A 205 -0.47 6.89 9.17
N PRO A 206 0.16 6.80 10.36
CA PRO A 206 -0.50 7.02 11.66
C PRO A 206 -0.99 8.45 11.89
N THR A 207 -0.49 9.43 11.13
CA THR A 207 -0.84 10.85 11.24
C THR A 207 -1.71 11.35 10.09
N ALA A 208 -2.21 10.44 9.26
CA ALA A 208 -3.02 10.75 8.10
C ALA A 208 -4.39 11.33 8.47
N THR A 209 -4.93 12.18 7.61
CA THR A 209 -6.23 12.85 7.86
C THR A 209 -7.41 11.90 7.88
N ASP A 210 -7.35 10.84 7.07
CA ASP A 210 -8.42 9.84 6.95
C ASP A 210 -8.40 8.78 8.06
N ASN A 211 -7.45 8.86 9.00
CA ASN A 211 -7.29 7.85 10.05
C ASN A 211 -8.55 7.62 10.89
N TYR A 212 -9.36 8.64 11.12
CA TYR A 212 -10.60 8.54 11.87
C TYR A 212 -11.61 7.60 11.19
N ASP A 213 -11.91 7.87 9.92
CA ASP A 213 -12.89 7.11 9.14
C ASP A 213 -12.38 5.69 8.85
N VAL A 214 -11.13 5.59 8.40
CA VAL A 214 -10.51 4.30 8.07
C VAL A 214 -10.41 3.40 9.32
N MET A 215 -10.10 3.97 10.48
CA MET A 215 -10.05 3.23 11.75
C MET A 215 -11.43 2.69 12.13
N TYR A 216 -12.48 3.49 11.94
CA TYR A 216 -13.84 3.04 12.20
C TYR A 216 -14.24 1.87 11.30
N TYR A 217 -14.06 2.02 9.98
CA TYR A 217 -14.37 0.94 9.03
C TYR A 217 -13.55 -0.33 9.29
N TYR A 218 -12.28 -0.17 9.65
CA TYR A 218 -11.42 -1.29 9.99
C TYR A 218 -11.90 -2.02 11.25
N ALA A 219 -12.25 -1.28 12.30
CA ALA A 219 -12.76 -1.84 13.54
C ALA A 219 -14.08 -2.60 13.33
N ASP A 220 -14.99 -2.02 12.54
CA ASP A 220 -16.26 -2.66 12.16
C ASP A 220 -16.01 -3.97 11.40
N MET A 221 -15.12 -3.94 10.43
CA MET A 221 -14.73 -5.15 9.68
C MET A 221 -14.07 -6.20 10.57
N ALA A 222 -13.23 -5.81 11.54
CA ALA A 222 -12.64 -6.72 12.52
C ALA A 222 -13.71 -7.39 13.39
N TYR A 223 -14.71 -6.62 13.83
CA TYR A 223 -15.84 -7.14 14.59
C TYR A 223 -16.62 -8.21 13.82
N PHE A 224 -16.98 -7.94 12.57
CA PHE A 224 -17.68 -8.92 11.72
C PHE A 224 -16.85 -10.17 11.39
N ARG A 225 -15.52 -10.06 11.43
CA ARG A 225 -14.59 -11.21 11.32
C ARG A 225 -14.45 -11.97 12.63
N LYS A 226 -15.14 -11.55 13.68
CA LYS A 226 -15.02 -12.10 15.06
C LYS A 226 -13.62 -11.90 15.68
N ASN A 227 -12.85 -10.96 15.15
CA ASN A 227 -11.59 -10.53 15.75
C ASN A 227 -11.87 -9.43 16.78
N TYR A 228 -12.53 -9.82 17.87
CA TYR A 228 -13.10 -8.87 18.82
C TYR A 228 -12.04 -8.05 19.58
N ALA A 229 -10.87 -8.64 19.84
CA ALA A 229 -9.78 -7.92 20.48
C ALA A 229 -9.26 -6.76 19.63
N GLU A 230 -9.12 -6.98 18.33
CA GLU A 230 -8.69 -5.96 17.35
C GLU A 230 -9.79 -4.94 17.12
N ALA A 231 -11.05 -5.38 17.03
CA ALA A 231 -12.20 -4.50 16.90
C ALA A 231 -12.32 -3.53 18.09
N ALA A 232 -12.25 -4.03 19.32
CA ALA A 232 -12.32 -3.21 20.53
C ALA A 232 -11.25 -2.12 20.55
N LYS A 233 -9.99 -2.49 20.29
CA LYS A 233 -8.87 -1.55 20.18
C LYS A 233 -9.07 -0.53 19.06
N GLY A 234 -9.61 -0.95 17.92
CA GLY A 234 -9.92 -0.08 16.81
C GLY A 234 -10.98 0.96 17.16
N TYR A 235 -12.08 0.55 17.76
CA TYR A 235 -13.14 1.45 18.21
C TYR A 235 -12.66 2.44 19.28
N GLU A 236 -11.88 1.97 20.26
CA GLU A 236 -11.25 2.87 21.25
C GLU A 236 -10.39 3.92 20.56
N ARG A 237 -9.60 3.50 19.55
CA ARG A 237 -8.74 4.40 18.78
C ARG A 237 -9.53 5.46 18.01
N VAL A 238 -10.70 5.11 17.44
CA VAL A 238 -11.62 6.09 16.82
C VAL A 238 -11.95 7.19 17.81
N LEU A 239 -12.34 6.82 19.04
CA LEU A 239 -12.70 7.76 20.09
C LEU A 239 -11.50 8.60 20.56
N ASP A 240 -10.30 8.03 20.58
CA ASP A 240 -9.07 8.74 20.92
C ASP A 240 -8.67 9.77 19.85
N ILE A 241 -8.95 9.48 18.58
CA ILE A 241 -8.71 10.43 17.50
C ILE A 241 -9.70 11.59 17.56
N ASN A 242 -11.00 11.30 17.71
CA ASN A 242 -12.03 12.33 17.81
C ASN A 242 -13.27 11.82 18.55
N GLU A 243 -13.40 12.14 19.84
CA GLU A 243 -14.53 11.71 20.67
C GLU A 243 -15.89 12.37 20.29
N ASN A 244 -15.84 13.43 19.49
CA ASN A 244 -17.04 14.15 19.01
C ASN A 244 -17.24 14.02 17.48
N GLY A 245 -16.60 13.06 16.85
CA GLY A 245 -16.70 12.83 15.40
C GLY A 245 -18.01 12.11 15.02
N GLU A 246 -18.23 11.97 13.73
CA GLU A 246 -19.42 11.37 13.14
C GLU A 246 -19.66 9.93 13.66
N PHE A 247 -18.62 9.12 13.79
CA PHE A 247 -18.70 7.73 14.22
C PHE A 247 -18.52 7.51 15.71
N SER A 248 -18.41 8.57 16.54
CA SER A 248 -18.05 8.43 17.96
C SER A 248 -19.07 7.62 18.76
N LYS A 249 -20.37 7.81 18.49
CA LYS A 249 -21.42 7.07 19.15
C LYS A 249 -21.39 5.58 18.77
N ASP A 250 -21.26 5.30 17.49
CA ASP A 250 -21.23 3.93 16.97
C ASP A 250 -19.94 3.21 17.41
N ALA A 251 -18.80 3.90 17.41
CA ALA A 251 -17.54 3.37 17.91
C ALA A 251 -17.58 3.07 19.41
N ALA A 252 -18.17 3.96 20.21
CA ALA A 252 -18.33 3.72 21.66
C ALA A 252 -19.21 2.50 21.95
N HIS A 253 -20.32 2.36 21.22
CA HIS A 253 -21.17 1.17 21.31
C HIS A 253 -20.44 -0.08 20.80
N GLY A 254 -19.76 0.01 19.65
CA GLY A 254 -18.97 -1.09 19.07
C GLY A 254 -17.87 -1.59 20.00
N ALA A 255 -17.21 -0.71 20.75
CA ALA A 255 -16.22 -1.10 21.76
C ALA A 255 -16.85 -1.94 22.88
N VAL A 256 -18.00 -1.52 23.40
CA VAL A 256 -18.74 -2.28 24.42
C VAL A 256 -19.11 -3.66 23.90
N LEU A 257 -19.70 -3.74 22.70
CA LEU A 257 -20.07 -5.01 22.07
C LEU A 257 -18.87 -5.92 21.83
N ALA A 258 -17.75 -5.37 21.41
CA ALA A 258 -16.54 -6.15 21.13
C ALA A 258 -15.96 -6.75 22.43
N TYR A 259 -15.91 -5.98 23.52
CA TYR A 259 -15.48 -6.51 24.81
C TYR A 259 -16.48 -7.52 25.41
N ASP A 260 -17.79 -7.31 25.22
CA ASP A 260 -18.81 -8.29 25.62
C ASP A 260 -18.59 -9.65 24.91
N GLN A 261 -18.36 -9.61 23.60
CA GLN A 261 -18.05 -10.82 22.84
C GLN A 261 -16.72 -11.48 23.25
N LEU A 262 -15.72 -10.71 23.67
CA LEU A 262 -14.47 -11.24 24.23
C LEU A 262 -14.68 -11.97 25.59
N MET A 263 -15.61 -11.50 26.38
CA MET A 263 -15.96 -12.14 27.66
C MET A 263 -16.91 -13.33 27.52
N GLY A 264 -17.55 -13.48 26.36
CA GLY A 264 -18.56 -14.51 26.11
C GLY A 264 -17.97 -15.92 26.03
N GLU A 265 -18.83 -16.92 26.24
CA GLU A 265 -18.47 -18.35 26.21
C GLU A 265 -17.88 -18.79 24.85
N ASN A 266 -18.30 -18.15 23.77
CA ASN A 266 -17.85 -18.46 22.41
C ASN A 266 -16.52 -17.77 22.04
N ASN A 267 -15.89 -17.05 22.96
CA ASN A 267 -14.59 -16.43 22.70
C ASN A 267 -13.51 -17.48 22.53
N THR A 268 -12.85 -17.48 21.38
CA THR A 268 -11.71 -18.37 21.08
C THR A 268 -10.37 -17.74 21.43
N ASP A 269 -10.33 -16.42 21.67
CA ASP A 269 -9.12 -15.68 22.04
C ASP A 269 -8.97 -15.59 23.56
N LYS A 270 -8.57 -16.72 24.17
CA LYS A 270 -8.37 -16.81 25.63
C LYS A 270 -7.11 -16.08 26.11
N GLU A 271 -6.22 -15.70 25.23
CA GLU A 271 -5.07 -14.85 25.53
C GLU A 271 -5.54 -13.41 25.72
N ALA A 272 -6.41 -12.88 24.86
CA ALA A 272 -6.96 -11.53 24.97
C ALA A 272 -7.93 -11.39 26.15
N CYS A 273 -8.71 -12.45 26.45
CA CYS A 273 -9.63 -12.44 27.58
C CYS A 273 -9.76 -13.83 28.21
N PRO A 274 -9.01 -14.11 29.28
CA PRO A 274 -9.04 -15.39 29.97
C PRO A 274 -10.38 -15.62 30.71
N ASP A 275 -10.76 -16.90 30.81
CA ASP A 275 -11.91 -17.31 31.57
C ASP A 275 -11.73 -17.00 33.07
N ILE A 276 -12.84 -16.78 33.77
CA ILE A 276 -12.82 -16.69 35.25
C ILE A 276 -12.62 -18.10 35.80
N PRO A 277 -11.64 -18.33 36.68
CA PRO A 277 -11.47 -19.61 37.32
C PRO A 277 -12.74 -20.04 38.06
N VAL A 278 -13.16 -21.27 37.85
CA VAL A 278 -14.32 -21.82 38.57
C VAL A 278 -13.90 -22.18 39.99
N THR A 279 -14.55 -21.60 40.99
CA THR A 279 -14.35 -22.00 42.37
C THR A 279 -15.06 -23.33 42.62
N PRO A 280 -14.38 -24.38 43.08
CA PRO A 280 -15.04 -25.64 43.44
C PRO A 280 -16.08 -25.42 44.52
N GLU A 281 -17.18 -26.18 44.44
CA GLU A 281 -18.16 -26.18 45.54
C GLU A 281 -17.55 -26.78 46.80
N ALA A 282 -17.86 -26.14 47.96
CA ALA A 282 -17.43 -26.70 49.24
C ALA A 282 -18.10 -28.04 49.54
N ALA A 283 -17.41 -28.91 50.24
CA ALA A 283 -17.99 -30.20 50.67
C ALA A 283 -19.18 -29.96 51.65
N PRO A 284 -20.13 -30.88 51.71
CA PRO A 284 -21.26 -30.73 52.63
C PRO A 284 -20.82 -30.51 54.08
N GLY A 285 -21.14 -29.33 54.61
CA GLY A 285 -20.77 -28.92 55.96
C GLY A 285 -19.52 -28.04 56.07
N GLU A 286 -18.85 -27.74 54.97
CA GLU A 286 -17.74 -26.77 54.89
C GLU A 286 -18.25 -25.38 54.43
N GLU A 287 -17.60 -24.33 54.93
CA GLU A 287 -17.91 -22.97 54.54
C GLU A 287 -17.35 -22.71 53.12
N GLN A 288 -18.17 -22.18 52.19
CA GLN A 288 -17.76 -21.85 50.87
C GLN A 288 -16.75 -20.69 50.89
N THR A 289 -15.52 -20.94 50.46
CA THR A 289 -14.50 -19.89 50.32
C THR A 289 -14.36 -19.45 48.86
N TYR A 290 -14.27 -18.14 48.64
CA TYR A 290 -14.08 -17.56 47.30
C TYR A 290 -12.68 -16.94 47.26
N PRO A 291 -11.72 -17.59 46.53
CA PRO A 291 -10.41 -17.02 46.40
C PRO A 291 -10.49 -15.71 45.59
N GLU A 292 -9.66 -14.74 45.95
CA GLU A 292 -9.52 -13.50 45.17
C GLU A 292 -8.70 -13.76 43.94
N TYR A 293 -9.23 -13.36 42.77
CA TYR A 293 -8.54 -13.39 41.50
C TYR A 293 -8.37 -11.99 40.94
N PRO A 294 -7.24 -11.66 40.30
CA PRO A 294 -7.07 -10.40 39.61
C PRO A 294 -8.10 -10.29 38.48
N ILE A 295 -8.74 -9.14 38.36
CA ILE A 295 -9.69 -8.87 37.26
C ILE A 295 -8.89 -8.78 35.96
N ALA A 296 -9.23 -9.59 34.96
CA ALA A 296 -8.58 -9.56 33.65
C ALA A 296 -8.77 -8.19 32.96
N ASP A 297 -7.74 -7.75 32.22
CA ASP A 297 -7.72 -6.43 31.55
C ASP A 297 -8.93 -6.21 30.64
N CYS A 298 -9.36 -7.22 29.89
CA CYS A 298 -10.56 -7.16 29.04
C CYS A 298 -11.83 -6.76 29.80
N ARG A 299 -11.97 -7.19 31.07
CA ARG A 299 -13.14 -6.87 31.93
C ARG A 299 -13.06 -5.45 32.44
N LEU A 300 -11.86 -4.98 32.81
CA LEU A 300 -11.65 -3.58 33.20
C LEU A 300 -11.95 -2.66 32.03
N LYS A 301 -11.48 -3.01 30.84
CA LYS A 301 -11.74 -2.26 29.60
C LYS A 301 -13.21 -2.26 29.20
N PHE A 302 -13.91 -3.36 29.40
CA PHE A 302 -15.37 -3.37 29.21
C PHE A 302 -16.07 -2.33 30.08
N ILE A 303 -15.67 -2.21 31.36
CA ILE A 303 -16.23 -1.22 32.29
C ILE A 303 -15.89 0.20 31.79
N GLU A 304 -14.65 0.43 31.37
CA GLU A 304 -14.22 1.73 30.85
C GLU A 304 -14.96 2.11 29.56
N ALA A 305 -15.10 1.18 28.61
CA ALA A 305 -15.85 1.36 27.38
C ALA A 305 -17.33 1.65 27.65
N SER A 306 -17.95 0.93 28.61
CA SER A 306 -19.34 1.16 29.02
C SER A 306 -19.54 2.54 29.60
N LYS A 307 -18.63 3.02 30.48
CA LYS A 307 -18.66 4.38 31.03
C LYS A 307 -18.46 5.44 29.91
N ARG A 308 -17.56 5.20 28.99
CA ARG A 308 -17.31 6.12 27.86
C ARG A 308 -18.54 6.20 26.95
N TYR A 309 -19.15 5.05 26.62
CA TYR A 309 -20.41 5.01 25.87
C TYR A 309 -21.53 5.76 26.55
N ALA A 310 -21.76 5.53 27.85
CA ALA A 310 -22.80 6.24 28.62
C ALA A 310 -22.59 7.77 28.68
N LYS A 311 -21.33 8.22 28.61
CA LYS A 311 -21.00 9.66 28.53
C LYS A 311 -21.31 10.25 27.16
N ILE A 312 -21.03 9.50 26.09
CA ILE A 312 -21.20 9.96 24.70
C ILE A 312 -22.68 9.88 24.28
N ASP A 313 -23.36 8.78 24.61
CA ASP A 313 -24.78 8.58 24.32
C ASP A 313 -25.63 8.66 25.59
N GLN A 314 -25.99 9.87 25.98
CA GLN A 314 -26.86 10.12 27.16
C GLN A 314 -28.30 9.59 26.98
N SER A 315 -28.71 9.23 25.77
CA SER A 315 -30.02 8.63 25.49
C SER A 315 -30.02 7.10 25.60
N ALA A 316 -28.84 6.48 25.77
CA ALA A 316 -28.72 5.04 25.84
C ALA A 316 -29.37 4.49 27.11
N GLU A 317 -30.21 3.48 26.97
CA GLU A 317 -30.84 2.76 28.06
C GLU A 317 -29.81 2.20 29.06
N PHE A 318 -28.60 1.94 28.58
CA PHE A 318 -27.43 1.51 29.33
C PHE A 318 -26.89 2.55 30.32
N ALA A 319 -27.00 3.85 30.02
CA ALA A 319 -26.58 4.92 30.91
C ALA A 319 -27.38 4.93 32.22
N ASN A 320 -28.61 4.48 32.15
CA ASN A 320 -29.51 4.42 33.32
C ASN A 320 -29.28 3.16 34.19
N ASN A 321 -28.67 2.09 33.62
CA ASN A 321 -28.47 0.82 34.33
C ASN A 321 -27.03 0.67 34.90
N SER A 322 -26.09 1.53 34.54
CA SER A 322 -24.67 1.44 34.97
C SER A 322 -24.40 2.19 36.30
N THR A 323 -25.42 2.69 36.96
CA THR A 323 -25.32 3.39 38.28
C THR A 323 -25.59 2.48 39.47
N TYR A 324 -25.70 1.15 39.27
CA TYR A 324 -25.87 0.18 40.37
C TYR A 324 -24.71 -0.80 40.45
#